data_0666819e161082f28e43b7ff6a310c2a
#
_entry.id   0666819e161082f28e43b7ff6a310c2a
#
_cell.length_a   1.000
_cell.length_b   1.000
_cell.length_c   1.000
_cell.angle_alpha   90.00
_cell.angle_beta   90.00
_cell.angle_gamma   90.00
#
_symmetry.space_group_name_H-M   'P 1'
#
loop_
_entity.id
_entity.type
_entity.pdbx_description
1 polymer ?
#
loop_
_entity_poly.entity_id
_entity_poly.type
_entity_poly.pdbx_seq_one_letter_code
_entity_poly.pdbx_strand_id
1 'polypeptide(L)'
;MTTRLTVRGIIYNPQTDSVFVQRLKKLQNNNWYLPGGKVEDKESLISALKREIFEECGIEAQVGGLVCINQFFDNKNDTNVVAFLFLITNYVDFIDIDLAKTSHGVAEIAEFKFISRENESIIPKWVSSADKNILTDNNSKPCGVDFYDEF
;
A
#
# COMPACT_ATOMS: atom_id res chain seq x y z
N MET A 1 -24.12 -3.74 -6.43
CA MET A 1 -22.64 -3.62 -6.46
C MET A 1 -22.23 -2.17 -6.23
N THR A 2 -21.29 -1.97 -5.34
CA THR A 2 -20.69 -0.65 -5.06
C THR A 2 -19.29 -0.56 -5.65
N THR A 3 -18.80 0.67 -5.81
CA THR A 3 -17.39 0.90 -6.19
C THR A 3 -16.69 1.62 -5.05
N ARG A 4 -15.54 1.10 -4.65
CA ARG A 4 -14.70 1.67 -3.59
C ARG A 4 -13.35 2.06 -4.16
N LEU A 5 -12.96 3.30 -3.91
CA LEU A 5 -11.61 3.78 -4.22
C LEU A 5 -10.71 3.54 -3.02
N THR A 6 -9.54 3.00 -3.26
CA THR A 6 -8.49 2.81 -2.25
C THR A 6 -7.18 3.38 -2.75
N VAL A 7 -6.32 3.73 -1.81
CA VAL A 7 -4.95 4.19 -2.06
C VAL A 7 -3.97 3.33 -1.30
N ARG A 8 -2.84 3.01 -1.92
CA ARG A 8 -1.76 2.21 -1.32
C ARG A 8 -0.42 2.87 -1.55
N GLY A 9 0.43 2.82 -0.55
CA GLY A 9 1.79 3.34 -0.63
C GLY A 9 2.80 2.22 -0.85
N ILE A 10 3.67 2.38 -1.84
CA ILE A 10 4.82 1.50 -2.04
C ILE A 10 6.03 2.17 -1.41
N ILE A 11 6.47 1.63 -0.30
CA ILE A 11 7.63 2.09 0.46
C ILE A 11 8.76 1.12 0.18
N TYR A 12 9.59 1.46 -0.79
CA TYR A 12 10.64 0.60 -1.31
C TYR A 12 12.01 0.99 -0.77
N ASN A 13 12.73 0.01 -0.24
CA ASN A 13 14.12 0.16 0.17
C ASN A 13 15.05 -0.38 -0.92
N PRO A 14 15.72 0.49 -1.71
CA PRO A 14 16.56 0.05 -2.81
C PRO A 14 17.85 -0.64 -2.37
N GLN A 15 18.30 -0.44 -1.13
CA GLN A 15 19.52 -1.04 -0.61
C GLN A 15 19.36 -2.54 -0.33
N THR A 16 18.14 -2.96 0.03
CA THR A 16 17.84 -4.35 0.39
C THR A 16 16.87 -5.03 -0.56
N ASP A 17 16.41 -4.33 -1.61
CA ASP A 17 15.34 -4.79 -2.51
C ASP A 17 14.13 -5.30 -1.74
N SER A 18 13.69 -4.53 -0.77
CA SER A 18 12.58 -4.87 0.11
C SER A 18 11.48 -3.81 0.09
N VAL A 19 10.28 -4.22 0.46
CA VAL A 19 9.09 -3.39 0.53
C VAL A 19 8.51 -3.45 1.93
N PHE A 20 8.10 -2.28 2.44
CA PHE A 20 7.40 -2.19 3.72
C PHE A 20 5.98 -2.70 3.57
N VAL A 21 5.60 -3.62 4.43
CA VAL A 21 4.30 -4.29 4.41
C VAL A 21 3.73 -4.46 5.80
N GLN A 22 2.44 -4.73 5.86
CA GLN A 22 1.71 -4.93 7.09
C GLN A 22 0.78 -6.14 7.02
N ARG A 23 0.54 -6.76 8.16
CA ARG A 23 -0.55 -7.71 8.38
C ARG A 23 -1.65 -7.04 9.17
N LEU A 24 -2.89 -7.26 8.73
CA LEU A 24 -4.07 -6.71 9.37
C LEU A 24 -4.63 -7.70 10.40
N LYS A 25 -4.96 -7.22 11.59
CA LYS A 25 -5.53 -8.06 12.67
C LYS A 25 -6.83 -8.75 12.27
N LYS A 26 -7.67 -8.08 11.46
CA LYS A 26 -8.96 -8.62 11.01
C LYS A 26 -8.86 -9.68 9.92
N LEU A 27 -7.72 -9.78 9.23
CA LEU A 27 -7.51 -10.72 8.14
C LEU A 27 -6.67 -11.91 8.64
N GLN A 28 -7.29 -13.08 8.71
CA GLN A 28 -6.63 -14.32 9.13
C GLN A 28 -6.10 -15.06 7.90
N ASN A 29 -5.12 -14.47 7.21
CA ASN A 29 -4.43 -15.10 6.09
C ASN A 29 -2.92 -14.85 6.19
N ASN A 30 -2.15 -15.43 5.29
CA ASN A 30 -0.69 -15.29 5.25
C ASN A 30 -0.22 -14.17 4.33
N ASN A 31 -1.12 -13.31 3.87
CA ASN A 31 -0.78 -12.23 2.95
C ASN A 31 -0.23 -11.01 3.68
N TRP A 32 0.63 -10.32 2.97
CA TRP A 32 1.17 -9.02 3.34
C TRP A 32 0.55 -7.94 2.48
N TYR A 33 0.18 -6.83 3.09
CA TYR A 33 -0.50 -5.73 2.42
C TYR A 33 0.33 -4.47 2.44
N LEU A 34 0.23 -3.67 1.38
CA LEU A 34 0.77 -2.31 1.37
C LEU A 34 -0.05 -1.42 2.31
N PRO A 35 0.58 -0.47 3.01
CA PRO A 35 -0.15 0.49 3.82
C PRO A 35 -1.03 1.39 2.96
N GLY A 36 -2.17 1.80 3.53
CA GLY A 36 -3.15 2.63 2.86
C GLY A 36 -4.57 2.21 3.25
N GLY A 37 -5.55 2.70 2.53
CA GLY A 37 -6.94 2.41 2.82
C GLY A 37 -7.93 3.09 1.89
N LYS A 38 -9.16 3.22 2.38
CA LYS A 38 -10.28 3.79 1.62
C LYS A 38 -10.14 5.30 1.46
N VAL A 39 -10.45 5.79 0.27
CA VAL A 39 -10.63 7.22 0.01
C VAL A 39 -12.01 7.64 0.53
N GLU A 40 -12.04 8.67 1.36
CA GLU A 40 -13.28 9.22 1.91
C GLU A 40 -13.91 10.26 0.97
N ASP A 41 -15.19 10.58 1.21
CA ASP A 41 -15.90 11.56 0.41
C ASP A 41 -15.19 12.93 0.43
N LYS A 42 -15.05 13.54 -0.75
CA LYS A 42 -14.39 14.83 -0.95
C LYS A 42 -12.90 14.86 -0.59
N GLU A 43 -12.29 13.72 -0.45
CA GLU A 43 -10.85 13.58 -0.19
C GLU A 43 -10.10 13.32 -1.49
N SER A 44 -8.95 13.97 -1.69
CA SER A 44 -8.07 13.63 -2.81
C SER A 44 -7.35 12.31 -2.55
N LEU A 45 -6.89 11.64 -3.61
CA LEU A 45 -6.14 10.39 -3.48
C LEU A 45 -4.88 10.57 -2.61
N ILE A 46 -4.13 11.64 -2.83
CA ILE A 46 -2.89 11.91 -2.08
C ILE A 46 -3.19 12.24 -0.62
N SER A 47 -4.22 13.04 -0.35
CA SER A 47 -4.64 13.33 1.02
C SER A 47 -5.10 12.07 1.77
N ALA A 48 -5.84 11.20 1.10
CA ALA A 48 -6.27 9.92 1.65
C ALA A 48 -5.07 9.04 2.01
N LEU A 49 -4.09 8.93 1.11
CA LEU A 49 -2.90 8.12 1.35
C LEU A 49 -2.07 8.65 2.51
N LYS A 50 -1.86 9.96 2.59
CA LYS A 50 -1.16 10.58 3.72
C LYS A 50 -1.88 10.36 5.04
N ARG A 51 -3.19 10.51 5.05
CA ARG A 51 -4.01 10.27 6.24
C ARG A 51 -3.92 8.81 6.70
N GLU A 52 -4.12 7.87 5.79
CA GLU A 52 -4.06 6.44 6.11
C GLU A 52 -2.69 6.02 6.66
N ILE A 53 -1.61 6.43 6.00
CA ILE A 53 -0.26 6.11 6.46
C ILE A 53 0.03 6.75 7.82
N PHE A 54 -0.42 7.97 8.04
CA PHE A 54 -0.26 8.62 9.35
C PHE A 54 -1.04 7.89 10.46
N GLU A 55 -2.28 7.50 10.18
CA GLU A 55 -3.10 6.75 11.13
C GLU A 55 -2.50 5.38 11.48
N GLU A 56 -1.98 4.66 10.48
CA GLU A 56 -1.43 3.31 10.66
C GLU A 56 0.01 3.32 11.19
N CYS A 57 0.85 4.21 10.67
CA CYS A 57 2.30 4.18 10.89
C CYS A 57 2.83 5.34 11.73
N GLY A 58 2.07 6.40 11.91
CA GLY A 58 2.53 7.62 12.59
C GLY A 58 3.55 8.43 11.79
N ILE A 59 3.69 8.16 10.50
CA ILE A 59 4.67 8.80 9.61
C ILE A 59 3.95 9.75 8.65
N GLU A 60 4.53 10.93 8.48
CA GLU A 60 4.12 11.85 7.41
C GLU A 60 4.74 11.38 6.09
N ALA A 61 3.94 10.76 5.24
CA ALA A 61 4.41 10.21 3.98
C ALA A 61 4.72 11.30 2.96
N GLN A 62 5.84 11.17 2.27
CA GLN A 62 6.18 11.95 1.09
C GLN A 62 5.74 11.15 -0.15
N VAL A 63 4.65 11.58 -0.76
CA VAL A 63 4.04 10.87 -1.88
C VAL A 63 4.69 11.27 -3.19
N GLY A 64 5.22 10.29 -3.89
CA GLY A 64 5.78 10.43 -5.24
C GLY A 64 4.77 10.11 -6.34
N GLY A 65 5.22 9.51 -7.43
CA GLY A 65 4.38 9.21 -8.60
C GLY A 65 3.37 8.09 -8.41
N LEU A 66 2.26 8.18 -9.13
CA LEU A 66 1.32 7.09 -9.31
C LEU A 66 1.96 6.06 -10.26
N VAL A 67 2.11 4.82 -9.83
CA VAL A 67 2.82 3.79 -10.60
C VAL A 67 1.94 2.65 -11.08
N CYS A 68 0.80 2.43 -10.44
CA CYS A 68 -0.13 1.38 -10.83
C CYS A 68 -1.56 1.72 -10.43
N ILE A 69 -2.50 1.32 -11.28
CA ILE A 69 -3.92 1.28 -10.94
C ILE A 69 -4.33 -0.18 -11.01
N ASN A 70 -4.84 -0.70 -9.91
CA ASN A 70 -5.26 -2.09 -9.78
C ASN A 70 -6.77 -2.14 -9.54
N GLN A 71 -7.46 -3.02 -10.23
CA GLN A 71 -8.90 -3.23 -10.04
C GLN A 71 -9.17 -4.71 -9.73
N PHE A 72 -10.00 -4.95 -8.74
CA PHE A 72 -10.44 -6.30 -8.41
C PHE A 72 -11.85 -6.30 -7.81
N PHE A 73 -12.46 -7.46 -7.78
CA PHE A 73 -13.78 -7.64 -7.17
C PHE A 73 -13.65 -8.27 -5.79
N ASP A 74 -14.21 -7.60 -4.80
CA ASP A 74 -14.40 -8.15 -3.46
C ASP A 74 -15.77 -8.86 -3.43
N ASN A 75 -15.74 -10.17 -3.66
CA ASN A 75 -16.95 -10.97 -3.75
C ASN A 75 -17.71 -11.06 -2.43
N LYS A 76 -17.04 -10.92 -1.30
CA LYS A 76 -17.70 -10.97 0.02
C LYS A 76 -18.59 -9.75 0.25
N ASN A 77 -18.16 -8.60 -0.25
CA ASN A 77 -18.85 -7.33 -0.02
C ASN A 77 -19.56 -6.81 -1.27
N ASP A 78 -19.61 -7.60 -2.33
CA ASP A 78 -20.18 -7.20 -3.63
C ASP A 78 -19.66 -5.82 -4.07
N THR A 79 -18.35 -5.66 -4.02
CA THR A 79 -17.68 -4.37 -4.23
C THR A 79 -16.62 -4.46 -5.30
N ASN A 80 -16.69 -3.54 -6.25
CA ASN A 80 -15.63 -3.30 -7.22
C ASN A 80 -14.61 -2.36 -6.58
N VAL A 81 -13.37 -2.80 -6.40
CA VAL A 81 -12.31 -2.02 -5.77
C VAL A 81 -11.34 -1.51 -6.82
N VAL A 82 -11.09 -0.20 -6.81
CA VAL A 82 -10.07 0.43 -7.64
C VAL A 82 -8.99 0.98 -6.70
N ALA A 83 -7.80 0.45 -6.79
CA ALA A 83 -6.66 0.80 -5.96
C ALA A 83 -5.63 1.62 -6.76
N PHE A 84 -5.24 2.75 -6.21
CA PHE A 84 -4.21 3.62 -6.76
C PHE A 84 -2.93 3.44 -5.94
N LEU A 85 -1.85 2.99 -6.59
CA LEU A 85 -0.57 2.70 -5.96
C LEU A 85 0.42 3.83 -6.25
N PHE A 86 0.88 4.49 -5.18
CA PHE A 86 1.85 5.58 -5.26
C PHE A 86 3.18 5.17 -4.64
N LEU A 87 4.27 5.67 -5.18
CA LEU A 87 5.57 5.60 -4.51
C LEU A 87 5.58 6.52 -3.30
N ILE A 88 6.19 6.03 -2.20
CA ILE A 88 6.49 6.84 -1.02
C ILE A 88 8.00 7.02 -0.97
N THR A 89 8.47 8.27 -0.99
CA THR A 89 9.88 8.57 -1.22
C THR A 89 10.73 8.60 0.05
N ASN A 90 10.11 8.73 1.21
CA ASN A 90 10.82 8.78 2.49
C ASN A 90 10.86 7.43 3.22
N TYR A 91 11.30 6.38 2.52
CA TYR A 91 11.33 5.01 3.09
C TYR A 91 12.15 4.90 4.38
N VAL A 92 13.16 5.73 4.54
CA VAL A 92 14.05 5.73 5.72
C VAL A 92 13.27 5.96 7.01
N ASP A 93 12.21 6.77 6.96
CA ASP A 93 11.38 7.07 8.13
C ASP A 93 10.56 5.87 8.62
N PHE A 94 10.44 4.82 7.80
CA PHE A 94 9.67 3.62 8.10
C PHE A 94 10.50 2.47 8.71
N ILE A 95 11.81 2.64 8.84
CA ILE A 95 12.70 1.57 9.30
C ILE A 95 12.44 1.21 10.76
N ASP A 96 12.18 2.20 11.62
CA ASP A 96 12.00 2.02 13.07
C ASP A 96 10.63 2.58 13.52
N ILE A 97 9.53 1.94 13.12
CA ILE A 97 8.19 2.36 13.51
C ILE A 97 7.80 1.79 14.87
N ASP A 98 7.27 2.66 15.73
CA ASP A 98 6.65 2.28 17.00
C ASP A 98 5.13 2.32 16.86
N LEU A 99 4.49 1.15 16.78
CA LEU A 99 3.04 0.99 16.70
C LEU A 99 2.29 1.69 17.83
N ALA A 100 2.87 1.73 19.03
CA ALA A 100 2.22 2.36 20.18
C ALA A 100 2.02 3.87 20.03
N LYS A 101 2.75 4.50 19.12
CA LYS A 101 2.65 5.95 18.83
C LYS A 101 1.69 6.27 17.68
N THR A 102 1.03 5.27 17.10
CA THR A 102 0.10 5.46 16.00
C THR A 102 -1.34 5.55 16.49
N SER A 103 -2.20 6.27 15.76
CA SER A 103 -3.60 6.44 16.15
C SER A 103 -4.44 5.17 15.95
N HIS A 104 -4.22 4.44 14.85
CA HIS A 104 -4.96 3.23 14.49
C HIS A 104 -4.09 1.96 14.42
N GLY A 105 -2.76 2.10 14.42
CA GLY A 105 -1.85 0.98 14.23
C GLY A 105 -2.02 -0.12 15.26
N VAL A 106 -2.11 0.22 16.55
CA VAL A 106 -2.29 -0.76 17.63
C VAL A 106 -3.59 -1.56 17.48
N ALA A 107 -4.68 -0.91 17.04
CA ALA A 107 -5.98 -1.56 16.91
C ALA A 107 -6.11 -2.41 15.64
N GLU A 108 -5.50 -1.99 14.55
CA GLU A 108 -5.74 -2.55 13.20
C GLU A 108 -4.59 -3.39 12.66
N ILE A 109 -3.35 -3.09 13.04
CA ILE A 109 -2.15 -3.70 12.48
C ILE A 109 -1.57 -4.73 13.44
N ALA A 110 -1.38 -5.96 12.95
CA ALA A 110 -0.75 -7.03 13.72
C ALA A 110 0.77 -6.97 13.67
N GLU A 111 1.34 -6.62 12.54
CA GLU A 111 2.78 -6.61 12.29
C GLU A 111 3.15 -5.69 11.15
N PHE A 112 4.28 -4.99 11.26
CA PHE A 112 4.94 -4.27 10.17
C PHE A 112 6.33 -4.81 9.94
N LYS A 113 6.78 -4.87 8.70
CA LYS A 113 8.19 -5.05 8.37
C LYS A 113 8.51 -4.77 6.91
N PHE A 114 9.80 -4.64 6.62
CA PHE A 114 10.31 -4.76 5.26
C PHE A 114 10.54 -6.23 4.94
N ILE A 115 10.02 -6.68 3.80
CA ILE A 115 10.24 -8.04 3.31
C ILE A 115 10.79 -8.01 1.88
N SER A 116 11.40 -9.11 1.44
CA SER A 116 11.86 -9.23 0.07
C SER A 116 10.74 -8.89 -0.91
N ARG A 117 11.04 -8.04 -1.88
CA ARG A 117 10.09 -7.67 -2.93
C ARG A 117 9.59 -8.88 -3.72
N GLU A 118 10.39 -9.93 -3.83
CA GLU A 118 10.04 -11.16 -4.54
C GLU A 118 9.06 -12.07 -3.79
N ASN A 119 8.67 -11.71 -2.57
CA ASN A 119 7.73 -12.49 -1.79
C ASN A 119 6.34 -12.52 -2.44
N GLU A 120 5.88 -13.71 -2.83
CA GLU A 120 4.63 -13.90 -3.54
C GLU A 120 3.37 -13.65 -2.69
N SER A 121 3.53 -13.53 -1.37
CA SER A 121 2.42 -13.20 -0.46
C SER A 121 2.11 -11.71 -0.36
N ILE A 122 2.83 -10.86 -1.09
CA ILE A 122 2.53 -9.42 -1.15
C ILE A 122 1.31 -9.18 -2.04
N ILE A 123 0.36 -8.41 -1.54
CA ILE A 123 -0.83 -7.98 -2.26
C ILE A 123 -0.76 -6.45 -2.47
N PRO A 124 -0.91 -5.94 -3.69
CA PRO A 124 -1.15 -6.67 -4.94
C PRO A 124 0.12 -7.37 -5.47
N LYS A 125 -0.08 -8.45 -6.20
CA LYS A 125 1.02 -9.27 -6.77
C LYS A 125 1.91 -8.52 -7.75
N TRP A 126 1.41 -7.45 -8.34
CA TRP A 126 2.17 -6.58 -9.24
C TRP A 126 3.50 -6.11 -8.62
N VAL A 127 3.53 -5.87 -7.31
CA VAL A 127 4.73 -5.38 -6.59
C VAL A 127 5.91 -6.34 -6.75
N SER A 128 5.66 -7.64 -6.68
CA SER A 128 6.71 -8.67 -6.81
C SER A 128 7.32 -8.72 -8.21
N SER A 129 6.57 -8.36 -9.23
CA SER A 129 6.99 -8.39 -10.64
C SER A 129 7.42 -7.03 -11.19
N ALA A 130 7.24 -5.95 -10.42
CA ALA A 130 7.54 -4.60 -10.87
C ALA A 130 9.03 -4.40 -11.17
N ASP A 131 9.32 -3.62 -12.21
CA ASP A 131 10.68 -3.19 -12.52
C ASP A 131 11.20 -2.27 -11.40
N LYS A 132 12.41 -2.55 -10.90
CA LYS A 132 13.06 -1.73 -9.86
C LYS A 132 13.16 -0.25 -10.24
N ASN A 133 13.35 0.04 -11.53
CA ASN A 133 13.45 1.42 -12.01
C ASN A 133 12.14 2.19 -11.79
N ILE A 134 11.00 1.52 -11.89
CA ILE A 134 9.69 2.13 -11.61
C ILE A 134 9.58 2.47 -10.12
N LEU A 135 10.07 1.59 -9.26
CA LEU A 135 9.99 1.75 -7.80
C LEU A 135 10.92 2.84 -7.25
N THR A 136 11.94 3.22 -7.99
CA THR A 136 12.94 4.23 -7.59
C THR A 136 12.79 5.56 -8.31
N ASP A 137 12.03 5.62 -9.41
CA ASP A 137 11.85 6.82 -10.21
C ASP A 137 10.62 7.62 -9.75
N ASN A 138 10.85 8.70 -9.02
CA ASN A 138 9.78 9.60 -8.55
C ASN A 138 9.01 10.30 -9.68
N ASN A 139 9.54 10.28 -10.90
CA ASN A 139 8.91 10.85 -12.09
C ASN A 139 8.33 9.77 -13.02
N SER A 140 8.28 8.52 -12.56
CA SER A 140 7.76 7.42 -13.37
C SER A 140 6.31 7.67 -13.79
N LYS A 141 5.99 7.28 -15.01
CA LYS A 141 4.62 7.33 -15.52
C LYS A 141 3.84 6.11 -15.00
N PRO A 142 2.52 6.23 -14.83
CA PRO A 142 1.69 5.08 -14.48
C PRO A 142 1.91 3.93 -15.46
N CYS A 143 2.07 2.72 -14.95
CA CYS A 143 2.36 1.54 -15.77
C CYS A 143 1.11 0.89 -16.40
N GLY A 144 -0.04 1.52 -16.28
CA GLY A 144 -1.28 1.04 -16.85
C GLY A 144 -2.27 0.50 -15.83
N VAL A 145 -3.32 -0.10 -16.30
CA VAL A 145 -4.37 -0.71 -15.47
C VAL A 145 -4.23 -2.22 -15.55
N ASP A 146 -3.94 -2.83 -14.42
CA ASP A 146 -3.88 -4.27 -14.30
C ASP A 146 -5.14 -4.80 -13.60
N PHE A 147 -5.67 -5.89 -14.13
CA PHE A 147 -6.75 -6.61 -13.51
C PHE A 147 -6.20 -7.80 -12.75
N TYR A 148 -6.50 -7.86 -11.47
CA TYR A 148 -6.19 -9.01 -10.65
C TYR A 148 -7.48 -9.56 -10.05
N ASP A 149 -7.68 -10.85 -10.22
CA ASP A 149 -8.73 -11.61 -9.55
C ASP A 149 -8.10 -12.22 -8.29
N GLU A 150 -7.95 -11.40 -7.27
CA GLU A 150 -7.15 -11.76 -6.08
C GLU A 150 -7.96 -12.37 -4.93
N PHE A 151 -9.27 -12.43 -5.09
CA PHE A 151 -10.14 -12.91 -4.01
C PHE A 151 -11.11 -14.01 -4.45
#